data_8ed57f5a683f9b2ca3569cdfa6fb8648
#
_entry.id   8ed57f5a683f9b2ca3569cdfa6fb8648
#
_cell.length_a   1.000
_cell.length_b   1.000
_cell.length_c   1.000
_cell.angle_alpha   90.00
_cell.angle_beta   90.00
_cell.angle_gamma   90.00
#
_symmetry.space_group_name_H-M   'P 1'
#
loop_
_entity.id
_entity.type
_entity.pdbx_description
1 polymer ?
#
loop_
_entity_poly.entity_id
_entity_poly.type
_entity_poly.pdbx_seq_one_letter_code
_entity_poly.pdbx_strand_id
1 'polypeptide(L)'
;MGDSHFELEFAGFLDAAIDVKKFIKNYIQLNFKITYINHEGGISNYYPDFVLQLNNGEWFVVETKGAENLDDPRKIERLKIWCEDASKSTGKIYRHLYIKQKDWINIGMTPNSFEEIIPIFQRLNSE
;
A
#
# COMPACT_ATOMS: atom_id res chain seq x y z
N MET A 1 1.17 -10.45 -7.92
CA MET A 1 1.09 -9.26 -8.78
C MET A 1 -0.34 -8.75 -8.83
N GLY A 2 -0.55 -7.46 -8.66
CA GLY A 2 -1.87 -6.88 -8.70
C GLY A 2 -2.42 -6.80 -10.12
N ASP A 3 -3.71 -6.48 -10.23
CA ASP A 3 -4.35 -6.19 -11.50
C ASP A 3 -3.86 -4.83 -12.00
N SER A 4 -3.19 -4.81 -13.16
CA SER A 4 -2.62 -3.57 -13.70
C SER A 4 -3.69 -2.51 -13.99
N HIS A 5 -4.91 -2.92 -14.34
CA HIS A 5 -6.01 -1.99 -14.54
C HIS A 5 -6.41 -1.32 -13.23
N PHE A 6 -6.52 -2.10 -12.16
CA PHE A 6 -6.82 -1.56 -10.84
C PHE A 6 -5.70 -0.64 -10.35
N GLU A 7 -4.44 -1.01 -10.62
CA GLU A 7 -3.31 -0.14 -10.26
C GLU A 7 -3.38 1.21 -10.97
N LEU A 8 -3.77 1.23 -12.25
CA LEU A 8 -3.95 2.47 -13.00
C LEU A 8 -5.10 3.31 -12.44
N GLU A 9 -6.20 2.67 -12.06
CA GLU A 9 -7.31 3.36 -11.41
C GLU A 9 -6.87 4.02 -10.11
N PHE A 10 -6.13 3.27 -9.29
CA PHE A 10 -5.67 3.79 -8.02
C PHE A 10 -4.67 4.93 -8.21
N ALA A 11 -3.78 4.81 -9.19
CA ALA A 11 -2.85 5.90 -9.55
C ALA A 11 -3.61 7.16 -9.94
N GLY A 12 -4.69 7.01 -10.69
CA GLY A 12 -5.55 8.13 -11.07
C GLY A 12 -6.18 8.79 -9.85
N PHE A 13 -6.62 7.99 -8.89
CA PHE A 13 -7.13 8.50 -7.63
C PHE A 13 -6.08 9.30 -6.87
N LEU A 14 -4.86 8.76 -6.75
CA LEU A 14 -3.78 9.46 -6.06
C LEU A 14 -3.43 10.79 -6.73
N ASP A 15 -3.46 10.82 -8.05
CA ASP A 15 -3.16 12.04 -8.80
C ASP A 15 -4.20 13.13 -8.57
N ALA A 16 -5.45 12.73 -8.36
CA ALA A 16 -6.56 13.66 -8.17
C ALA A 16 -6.82 14.00 -6.70
N ALA A 17 -6.30 13.22 -5.76
CA ALA A 17 -6.58 13.41 -4.34
C ALA A 17 -5.99 14.73 -3.83
N ILE A 18 -6.81 15.51 -3.12
CA ILE A 18 -6.42 16.87 -2.72
C ILE A 18 -5.35 16.93 -1.64
N ASP A 19 -5.16 15.84 -0.89
CA ASP A 19 -4.23 15.78 0.23
C ASP A 19 -2.94 15.02 -0.07
N VAL A 20 -2.79 14.48 -1.27
CA VAL A 20 -1.57 13.79 -1.67
C VAL A 20 -0.59 14.81 -2.23
N LYS A 21 0.54 14.96 -1.55
CA LYS A 21 1.58 15.88 -1.97
C LYS A 21 2.36 15.34 -3.17
N LYS A 22 2.70 14.06 -3.10
CA LYS A 22 3.41 13.37 -4.18
C LYS A 22 3.25 11.87 -4.01
N PHE A 23 3.34 11.15 -5.13
CA PHE A 23 3.37 9.71 -5.07
C PHE A 23 4.25 9.15 -6.18
N ILE A 24 4.67 7.91 -6.02
CA ILE A 24 5.41 7.19 -7.03
C ILE A 24 4.86 5.77 -7.09
N LYS A 25 4.67 5.28 -8.31
CA LYS A 25 4.37 3.87 -8.52
C LYS A 25 5.71 3.12 -8.50
N ASN A 26 5.79 2.10 -7.64
CA ASN A 26 7.02 1.34 -7.50
C ASN A 26 7.17 0.34 -8.63
N TYR A 27 8.37 0.25 -9.15
CA TYR A 27 8.74 -0.70 -10.19
C TYR A 27 9.97 -1.48 -9.73
N ILE A 28 10.19 -2.64 -10.34
CA ILE A 28 11.37 -3.44 -10.04
C ILE A 28 12.65 -2.62 -10.25
N GLN A 29 12.67 -1.75 -11.25
CA GLN A 29 13.83 -0.90 -11.54
C GLN A 29 14.16 0.08 -10.42
N LEU A 30 13.20 0.45 -9.58
CA LEU A 30 13.45 1.31 -8.44
C LEU A 30 14.05 0.55 -7.26
N ASN A 31 14.02 -0.76 -7.31
CA ASN A 31 14.63 -1.66 -6.34
C ASN A 31 14.13 -1.46 -4.89
N PHE A 32 12.93 -0.93 -4.72
CA PHE A 32 12.29 -0.89 -3.41
C PHE A 32 11.56 -2.21 -3.20
N LYS A 33 12.15 -3.07 -2.39
CA LYS A 33 11.62 -4.41 -2.15
C LYS A 33 11.65 -4.74 -0.67
N ILE A 34 10.75 -5.62 -0.27
CA ILE A 34 10.67 -6.12 1.09
C ILE A 34 10.84 -7.63 1.04
N THR A 35 11.77 -8.14 1.84
CA THR A 35 12.04 -9.57 1.93
C THR A 35 11.14 -10.20 2.98
N TYR A 36 10.56 -11.36 2.67
CA TYR A 36 9.69 -12.07 3.60
C TYR A 36 9.91 -13.58 3.47
N ILE A 37 9.43 -14.32 4.48
CA ILE A 37 9.44 -15.78 4.44
C ILE A 37 8.12 -16.23 3.80
N ASN A 38 8.19 -16.93 2.68
CA ASN A 38 7.00 -17.36 1.94
C ASN A 38 6.37 -18.59 2.60
N HIS A 39 5.21 -19.02 2.07
CA HIS A 39 4.45 -20.12 2.66
C HIS A 39 5.17 -21.47 2.60
N GLU A 40 6.21 -21.59 1.75
CA GLU A 40 7.01 -22.79 1.63
C GLU A 40 8.27 -22.75 2.50
N GLY A 41 8.46 -21.68 3.30
CA GLY A 41 9.62 -21.51 4.18
C GLY A 41 10.84 -20.91 3.53
N GLY A 42 10.78 -20.57 2.25
CA GLY A 42 11.88 -19.93 1.54
C GLY A 42 11.84 -18.41 1.67
N ILE A 43 12.89 -17.77 1.19
CA ILE A 43 13.00 -16.30 1.18
C ILE A 43 12.51 -15.79 -0.16
N SER A 44 11.60 -14.82 -0.12
CA SER A 44 11.06 -14.15 -1.30
C SER A 44 11.09 -12.65 -1.14
N ASN A 45 11.05 -11.94 -2.24
CA ASN A 45 10.94 -10.48 -2.25
C ASN A 45 9.59 -10.09 -2.80
N TYR A 46 9.03 -8.96 -2.29
CA TYR A 46 7.90 -8.37 -2.95
C TYR A 46 8.09 -6.86 -3.07
N TYR A 47 7.40 -6.27 -4.02
CA TYR A 47 7.54 -4.86 -4.35
C TYR A 47 6.19 -4.19 -4.08
N PRO A 48 6.06 -3.41 -2.98
CA PRO A 48 4.82 -2.66 -2.74
C PRO A 48 4.51 -1.75 -3.93
N ASP A 49 3.24 -1.57 -4.24
CA ASP A 49 2.85 -0.89 -5.48
C ASP A 49 3.11 0.61 -5.48
N PHE A 50 2.84 1.29 -4.35
CA PHE A 50 2.90 2.75 -4.30
C PHE A 50 3.57 3.23 -3.02
N VAL A 51 4.31 4.34 -3.14
CA VAL A 51 4.79 5.11 -2.00
C VAL A 51 4.29 6.53 -2.21
N LEU A 52 3.68 7.10 -1.17
CA LEU A 52 3.15 8.46 -1.28
C LEU A 52 3.37 9.26 -0.01
N GLN A 53 3.33 10.57 -0.15
CA GLN A 53 3.39 11.48 0.98
C GLN A 53 2.18 12.38 0.97
N LEU A 54 1.54 12.52 2.12
CA LEU A 54 0.43 13.45 2.28
C LEU A 54 0.95 14.86 2.58
N ASN A 55 0.08 15.85 2.44
CA ASN A 55 0.44 17.24 2.71
C ASN A 55 0.86 17.47 4.17
N ASN A 56 0.39 16.63 5.09
CA ASN A 56 0.80 16.71 6.50
C ASN A 56 2.17 16.09 6.77
N GLY A 57 2.85 15.57 5.77
CA GLY A 57 4.19 14.98 5.88
C GLY A 57 4.23 13.48 6.13
N GLU A 58 3.11 12.84 6.43
CA GLU A 58 3.08 11.39 6.64
C GLU A 58 3.29 10.64 5.34
N TRP A 59 4.00 9.51 5.43
CA TRP A 59 4.26 8.64 4.30
C TRP A 59 3.39 7.39 4.39
N PHE A 60 2.92 6.94 3.25
CA PHE A 60 2.19 5.68 3.14
C PHE A 60 2.82 4.79 2.10
N VAL A 61 2.93 3.50 2.45
CA VAL A 61 3.32 2.46 1.51
C VAL A 61 2.06 1.63 1.26
N VAL A 62 1.63 1.59 0.01
CA VAL A 62 0.33 1.00 -0.34
C VAL A 62 0.53 -0.20 -1.25
N GLU A 63 -0.13 -1.28 -0.89
CA GLU A 63 -0.23 -2.47 -1.74
C GLU A 63 -1.67 -2.59 -2.25
N THR A 64 -1.83 -2.67 -3.57
CA THR A 64 -3.13 -2.91 -4.19
C THR A 64 -3.19 -4.37 -4.64
N LYS A 65 -4.38 -4.98 -4.55
CA LYS A 65 -4.49 -6.40 -4.85
C LYS A 65 -5.82 -6.73 -5.52
N GLY A 66 -5.73 -7.37 -6.70
CA GLY A 66 -6.92 -7.88 -7.40
C GLY A 66 -7.37 -9.20 -6.81
N ALA A 67 -6.51 -10.20 -6.84
CA ALA A 67 -6.81 -11.54 -6.30
C ALA A 67 -5.74 -11.92 -5.28
N GLU A 68 -6.18 -12.41 -4.11
CA GLU A 68 -5.26 -12.78 -3.06
C GLU A 68 -4.62 -14.15 -3.29
N ASN A 69 -3.42 -14.34 -2.71
CA ASN A 69 -2.72 -15.62 -2.73
C ASN A 69 -2.23 -15.98 -1.32
N LEU A 70 -1.60 -17.15 -1.20
CA LEU A 70 -1.20 -17.69 0.11
C LEU A 70 -0.15 -16.84 0.82
N ASP A 71 0.64 -16.07 0.08
CA ASP A 71 1.71 -15.26 0.67
C ASP A 71 1.25 -13.87 1.11
N ASP A 72 0.05 -13.44 0.73
CA ASP A 72 -0.38 -12.07 1.01
C ASP A 72 -0.35 -11.71 2.50
N PRO A 73 -0.84 -12.55 3.43
CA PRO A 73 -0.75 -12.21 4.86
C PRO A 73 0.70 -12.00 5.33
N ARG A 74 1.64 -12.79 4.80
CA ARG A 74 3.06 -12.67 5.16
C ARG A 74 3.67 -11.40 4.63
N LYS A 75 3.31 -11.02 3.40
CA LYS A 75 3.76 -9.76 2.80
C LYS A 75 3.27 -8.55 3.60
N ILE A 76 2.00 -8.56 3.99
CA ILE A 76 1.40 -7.45 4.72
C ILE A 76 2.00 -7.32 6.11
N GLU A 77 2.27 -8.44 6.80
CA GLU A 77 2.93 -8.40 8.10
C GLU A 77 4.33 -7.80 7.98
N ARG A 78 5.08 -8.19 6.96
CA ARG A 78 6.42 -7.61 6.74
C ARG A 78 6.36 -6.15 6.36
N LEU A 79 5.38 -5.75 5.58
CA LEU A 79 5.17 -4.35 5.23
C LEU A 79 4.91 -3.51 6.48
N LYS A 80 4.08 -4.01 7.38
CA LYS A 80 3.81 -3.36 8.66
C LYS A 80 5.08 -3.17 9.46
N ILE A 81 5.89 -4.22 9.59
CA ILE A 81 7.16 -4.18 10.32
C ILE A 81 8.12 -3.18 9.66
N TRP A 82 8.20 -3.21 8.33
CA TRP A 82 9.06 -2.29 7.59
C TRP A 82 8.69 -0.83 7.90
N CYS A 83 7.39 -0.52 7.91
CA CYS A 83 6.93 0.84 8.20
C CYS A 83 7.24 1.25 9.63
N GLU A 84 7.08 0.33 10.59
CA GLU A 84 7.42 0.59 11.99
C GLU A 84 8.92 0.89 12.13
N ASP A 85 9.76 0.09 11.49
CA ASP A 85 11.22 0.29 11.54
C ASP A 85 11.63 1.58 10.87
N ALA A 86 11.06 1.90 9.72
CA ALA A 86 11.35 3.14 9.01
C ALA A 86 10.94 4.36 9.84
N SER A 87 9.81 4.28 10.53
CA SER A 87 9.35 5.37 11.39
C SER A 87 10.33 5.61 12.53
N LYS A 88 10.81 4.54 13.16
CA LYS A 88 11.77 4.64 14.27
C LYS A 88 13.11 5.19 13.82
N SER A 89 13.62 4.71 12.68
CA SER A 89 14.97 5.07 12.24
C SER A 89 15.05 6.46 11.63
N THR A 90 13.96 6.99 11.09
CA THR A 90 13.95 8.30 10.41
C THR A 90 13.33 9.42 11.24
N GLY A 91 12.55 9.08 12.26
CA GLY A 91 11.77 10.06 13.01
C GLY A 91 10.53 10.56 12.25
N LYS A 92 10.28 10.04 11.07
CA LYS A 92 9.11 10.37 10.25
C LYS A 92 8.06 9.30 10.43
N ILE A 93 6.81 9.60 10.04
CA ILE A 93 5.72 8.65 10.16
C ILE A 93 5.58 7.91 8.84
N TYR A 94 5.77 6.60 8.87
CA TYR A 94 5.52 5.69 7.76
C TYR A 94 4.41 4.74 8.16
N ARG A 95 3.36 4.67 7.33
CA ARG A 95 2.21 3.81 7.58
C ARG A 95 1.95 2.96 6.34
N HIS A 96 1.25 1.87 6.50
CA HIS A 96 0.92 0.98 5.37
C HIS A 96 -0.58 0.90 5.18
N LEU A 97 -0.97 0.57 3.95
CA LEU A 97 -2.37 0.32 3.62
C LEU A 97 -2.44 -0.77 2.57
N TYR A 98 -3.31 -1.76 2.80
CA TYR A 98 -3.54 -2.85 1.87
C TYR A 98 -4.95 -2.68 1.29
N ILE A 99 -5.04 -2.53 -0.03
CA ILE A 99 -6.29 -2.18 -0.68
C ILE A 99 -6.68 -3.29 -1.65
N LYS A 100 -7.72 -4.04 -1.30
CA LYS A 100 -8.27 -5.07 -2.18
C LYS A 100 -9.24 -4.42 -3.15
N GLN A 101 -9.21 -4.86 -4.40
CA GLN A 101 -10.06 -4.30 -5.45
C GLN A 101 -11.54 -4.39 -5.09
N LYS A 102 -11.99 -5.51 -4.53
CA LYS A 102 -13.40 -5.68 -4.16
C LYS A 102 -13.85 -4.65 -3.12
N ASP A 103 -12.97 -4.33 -2.18
CA ASP A 103 -13.29 -3.35 -1.14
C ASP A 103 -13.29 -1.94 -1.71
N TRP A 104 -12.39 -1.66 -2.65
CA TRP A 104 -12.36 -0.40 -3.38
C TRP A 104 -13.66 -0.16 -4.15
N ILE A 105 -14.12 -1.19 -4.87
CA ILE A 105 -15.37 -1.12 -5.64
C ILE A 105 -16.56 -0.89 -4.69
N ASN A 106 -16.54 -1.49 -3.50
CA ASN A 106 -17.64 -1.39 -2.55
C ASN A 106 -17.80 0.01 -1.93
N ILE A 107 -16.80 0.88 -2.09
CA ILE A 107 -16.95 2.28 -1.65
C ILE A 107 -18.03 2.99 -2.46
N GLY A 108 -18.19 2.60 -3.73
CA GLY A 108 -19.28 3.07 -4.58
C GLY A 108 -19.06 4.41 -5.28
N MET A 109 -18.08 5.19 -4.83
CA MET A 109 -17.74 6.48 -5.45
C MET A 109 -16.26 6.75 -5.22
N THR A 110 -15.64 7.54 -6.11
CA THR A 110 -14.25 7.92 -5.95
C THR A 110 -14.11 8.97 -4.86
N PRO A 111 -13.34 8.69 -3.79
CA PRO A 111 -13.11 9.69 -2.74
C PRO A 111 -12.34 10.92 -3.26
N ASN A 112 -12.47 12.04 -2.55
CA ASN A 112 -11.75 13.26 -2.90
C ASN A 112 -10.36 13.35 -2.28
N SER A 113 -10.12 12.58 -1.22
CA SER A 113 -8.85 12.64 -0.51
C SER A 113 -8.41 11.25 -0.08
N PHE A 114 -7.11 11.10 0.13
CA PHE A 114 -6.54 9.86 0.65
C PHE A 114 -6.98 9.63 2.11
N GLU A 115 -7.14 10.70 2.88
CA GLU A 115 -7.54 10.58 4.29
C GLU A 115 -8.92 9.93 4.43
N GLU A 116 -9.80 10.08 3.44
CA GLU A 116 -11.13 9.46 3.49
C GLU A 116 -11.05 7.93 3.47
N ILE A 117 -10.03 7.36 2.83
CA ILE A 117 -9.93 5.90 2.72
C ILE A 117 -9.13 5.28 3.87
N ILE A 118 -8.36 6.06 4.60
CA ILE A 118 -7.51 5.52 5.67
C ILE A 118 -8.31 4.73 6.71
N PRO A 119 -9.35 5.30 7.35
CA PRO A 119 -10.09 4.55 8.38
C PRO A 119 -10.82 3.34 7.81
N ILE A 120 -11.27 3.40 6.57
CA ILE A 120 -11.96 2.29 5.92
C ILE A 120 -11.03 1.08 5.80
N PHE A 121 -9.84 1.29 5.22
CA PHE A 121 -8.92 0.19 4.96
C PHE A 121 -8.13 -0.23 6.19
N GLN A 122 -7.89 0.67 7.13
CA GLN A 122 -7.30 0.26 8.41
C GLN A 122 -8.21 -0.71 9.16
N ARG A 123 -9.50 -0.45 9.17
CA ARG A 123 -10.46 -1.35 9.80
C ARG A 123 -10.48 -2.70 9.08
N LEU A 124 -10.54 -2.70 7.74
CA LEU A 124 -10.54 -3.93 6.97
C LEU A 124 -9.24 -4.71 7.12
N ASN A 125 -8.12 -4.02 7.20
CA ASN A 125 -6.81 -4.68 7.34
C ASN A 125 -6.60 -5.31 8.72
N SER A 126 -7.34 -4.90 9.73
CA SER A 126 -7.20 -5.44 11.10
C SER A 126 -8.15 -6.59 11.39
N GLU A 127 -9.04 -6.93 10.46
CA GLU A 127 -9.98 -8.04 10.63
C GLU A 127 -9.38 -9.40 10.29
#